data_3b92d54fbd8993e8980c0b31f730ee81
#
_entry.id   3b92d54fbd8993e8980c0b31f730ee81
#
_cell.length_a   1.000
_cell.length_b   1.000
_cell.length_c   1.000
_cell.angle_alpha   90.00
_cell.angle_beta   90.00
_cell.angle_gamma   90.00
#
_symmetry.space_group_name_H-M   'P 1'
#
loop_
_entity.id
_entity.type
_entity.pdbx_description
1 polymer ?
#
loop_
_entity_poly.entity_id
_entity_poly.type
_entity_poly.pdbx_seq_one_letter_code
_entity_poly.pdbx_strand_id
1 'polypeptide(L)'
;MRTITEIIVHCSATRAGKDFHAADIDRWHREKGWKRIGYHFVVDLDGLVETGRPVEMIGAHCIGHNKQSIGVCYIGGLDAAGRPADTRTDAQCVALRCLLRSLVEKYHCPIYGHRDFSSKRCPCFDARAEYADLYESVLENQRKEINEEFGHSE
;
A
#
# COMPACT_ATOMS: atom_id res chain seq x y z
N MET A 1 3.35 -19.20 8.06
CA MET A 1 3.21 -17.94 7.28
C MET A 1 1.83 -17.35 7.48
N ARG A 2 1.73 -16.05 7.56
CA ARG A 2 0.43 -15.41 7.66
C ARG A 2 -0.27 -15.33 6.29
N THR A 3 -1.59 -15.29 6.31
CA THR A 3 -2.40 -15.18 5.09
C THR A 3 -2.65 -13.70 4.80
N ILE A 4 -2.33 -13.26 3.59
CA ILE A 4 -2.54 -11.89 3.13
C ILE A 4 -3.82 -11.83 2.30
N THR A 5 -4.77 -11.01 2.73
CA THR A 5 -6.06 -10.82 2.06
C THR A 5 -6.33 -9.38 1.66
N GLU A 6 -5.45 -8.45 2.03
CA GLU A 6 -5.62 -7.01 1.78
C GLU A 6 -4.27 -6.34 1.60
N ILE A 7 -4.22 -5.36 0.71
CA ILE A 7 -3.11 -4.42 0.60
C ILE A 7 -3.68 -3.05 0.92
N ILE A 8 -3.07 -2.33 1.88
CA ILE A 8 -3.58 -1.04 2.33
C ILE A 8 -2.57 0.05 2.05
N VAL A 9 -2.99 1.07 1.30
CA VAL A 9 -2.17 2.20 0.92
C VAL A 9 -2.33 3.32 1.95
N HIS A 10 -1.20 3.87 2.38
CA HIS A 10 -1.08 4.97 3.34
C HIS A 10 -0.25 6.11 2.76
N CYS A 11 -0.30 7.26 3.42
CA CYS A 11 0.68 8.32 3.25
C CYS A 11 1.39 8.56 4.59
N SER A 12 2.58 9.17 4.53
CA SER A 12 3.34 9.48 5.74
C SER A 12 2.75 10.67 6.52
N ALA A 13 1.78 11.38 5.93
CA ALA A 13 1.21 12.62 6.47
C ALA A 13 2.30 13.67 6.72
N THR A 14 3.14 13.86 5.73
CA THR A 14 4.21 14.85 5.72
C THR A 14 3.99 15.85 4.60
N ARG A 15 4.53 17.06 4.73
CA ARG A 15 4.33 18.14 3.75
C ARG A 15 5.02 17.83 2.43
N ALA A 16 4.38 18.24 1.35
CA ALA A 16 4.89 18.06 0.00
C ALA A 16 6.34 18.60 -0.13
N GLY A 17 7.18 17.85 -0.83
CA GLY A 17 8.58 18.22 -1.06
C GLY A 17 9.54 17.93 0.08
N LYS A 18 9.07 17.43 1.21
CA LYS A 18 9.94 17.01 2.31
C LYS A 18 10.47 15.61 2.04
N ASP A 19 11.79 15.52 1.93
CA ASP A 19 12.50 14.30 1.54
C ASP A 19 12.72 13.38 2.76
N PHE A 20 11.66 12.67 3.14
CA PHE A 20 11.74 11.65 4.19
C PHE A 20 11.86 10.25 3.59
N HIS A 21 12.35 9.32 4.39
CA HIS A 21 12.62 7.95 3.99
C HIS A 21 12.12 6.94 5.04
N ALA A 22 12.23 5.66 4.72
CA ALA A 22 11.83 4.60 5.66
C ALA A 22 12.52 4.73 7.03
N ALA A 23 13.80 5.15 7.04
CA ALA A 23 14.54 5.34 8.29
C ALA A 23 13.91 6.41 9.19
N ASP A 24 13.35 7.48 8.59
CA ASP A 24 12.67 8.53 9.35
C ASP A 24 11.38 8.00 9.99
N ILE A 25 10.59 7.26 9.21
CA ILE A 25 9.35 6.65 9.71
C ILE A 25 9.67 5.62 10.81
N ASP A 26 10.72 4.83 10.62
CA ASP A 26 11.17 3.86 11.62
C ASP A 26 11.49 4.56 12.93
N ARG A 27 12.22 5.66 12.87
CA ARG A 27 12.53 6.49 14.05
C ARG A 27 11.27 7.00 14.72
N TRP A 28 10.32 7.57 13.95
CA TRP A 28 9.07 8.09 14.51
C TRP A 28 8.22 7.01 15.15
N HIS A 29 8.15 5.83 14.57
CA HIS A 29 7.40 4.72 15.12
C HIS A 29 8.06 4.17 16.39
N ARG A 30 9.39 4.12 16.43
CA ARG A 30 10.13 3.73 17.66
C ARG A 30 9.91 4.73 18.79
N GLU A 31 9.82 6.01 18.48
CA GLU A 31 9.49 7.06 19.45
C GLU A 31 8.09 6.88 20.06
N LYS A 32 7.17 6.25 19.33
CA LYS A 32 5.84 5.87 19.83
C LYS A 32 5.86 4.60 20.70
N GLY A 33 7.00 3.95 20.85
CA GLY A 33 7.14 2.71 21.61
C GLY A 33 7.02 1.45 20.77
N TRP A 34 6.92 1.56 19.44
CA TRP A 34 6.90 0.39 18.57
C TRP A 34 8.32 -0.15 18.36
N LYS A 35 8.43 -1.44 18.02
CA LYS A 35 9.74 -2.07 17.82
C LYS A 35 10.44 -1.60 16.56
N ARG A 36 9.69 -1.19 15.52
CA ARG A 36 10.19 -0.74 14.23
C ARG A 36 9.06 -0.12 13.39
N ILE A 37 9.39 0.36 12.20
CA ILE A 37 8.42 0.88 11.23
C ILE A 37 7.23 -0.09 11.07
N GLY A 38 6.02 0.46 11.04
CA GLY A 38 4.78 -0.33 10.93
C GLY A 38 4.40 -0.74 9.53
N TYR A 39 4.93 -0.06 8.51
CA TYR A 39 4.68 -0.36 7.10
C TYR A 39 5.64 -1.42 6.57
N HIS A 40 5.21 -2.15 5.54
CA HIS A 40 6.06 -3.13 4.86
C HIS A 40 6.86 -2.51 3.71
N PHE A 41 6.32 -1.47 3.07
CA PHE A 41 6.99 -0.75 1.98
C PHE A 41 6.79 0.75 2.12
N VAL A 42 7.79 1.50 1.68
CA VAL A 42 7.75 2.97 1.62
C VAL A 42 8.16 3.40 0.21
N VAL A 43 7.40 4.30 -0.38
CA VAL A 43 7.69 4.86 -1.70
C VAL A 43 8.15 6.30 -1.53
N ASP A 44 9.42 6.55 -1.82
CA ASP A 44 10.06 7.85 -1.66
C ASP A 44 9.64 8.82 -2.77
N LEU A 45 9.94 10.11 -2.58
CA LEU A 45 9.55 11.17 -3.53
C LEU A 45 10.03 10.89 -4.96
N ASP A 46 11.20 10.28 -5.13
CA ASP A 46 11.80 9.95 -6.42
C ASP A 46 11.31 8.61 -7.00
N GLY A 47 10.40 7.94 -6.29
CA GLY A 47 9.86 6.65 -6.71
C GLY A 47 10.67 5.44 -6.23
N LEU A 48 11.75 5.64 -5.47
CA LEU A 48 12.48 4.52 -4.88
C LEU A 48 11.56 3.80 -3.88
N VAL A 49 11.48 2.48 -4.00
CA VAL A 49 10.72 1.64 -3.08
C VAL A 49 11.67 1.08 -2.02
N GLU A 50 11.42 1.45 -0.77
CA GLU A 50 12.18 0.94 0.37
C GLU A 50 11.38 -0.13 1.10
N THR A 51 12.07 -1.10 1.68
CA THR A 51 11.43 -2.11 2.53
C THR A 51 11.38 -1.62 3.99
N GLY A 52 10.29 -1.95 4.67
CA GLY A 52 10.13 -1.72 6.11
C GLY A 52 10.12 -3.04 6.86
N ARG A 53 8.98 -3.36 7.54
CA ARG A 53 8.82 -4.69 8.13
C ARG A 53 8.86 -5.75 7.04
N PRO A 54 9.49 -6.90 7.28
CA PRO A 54 9.33 -8.05 6.39
C PRO A 54 7.85 -8.41 6.25
N VAL A 55 7.43 -8.82 5.06
CA VAL A 55 6.01 -9.14 4.77
C VAL A 55 5.50 -10.28 5.65
N GLU A 56 6.38 -11.19 6.07
CA GLU A 56 6.05 -12.29 6.97
C GLU A 56 5.62 -11.81 8.36
N MET A 57 5.99 -10.60 8.74
CA MET A 57 5.63 -10.00 10.03
C MET A 57 4.35 -9.21 9.91
N ILE A 58 3.50 -9.34 10.93
CA ILE A 58 2.31 -8.49 11.07
C ILE A 58 2.76 -7.04 11.22
N GLY A 59 2.16 -6.15 10.45
CA GLY A 59 2.47 -4.72 10.51
C GLY A 59 1.79 -4.01 11.67
N ALA A 60 1.96 -2.69 11.72
CA ALA A 60 1.29 -1.80 12.65
C ALA A 60 0.91 -0.53 11.89
N HIS A 61 -0.14 -0.60 11.09
CA HIS A 61 -0.54 0.50 10.22
C HIS A 61 -2.06 0.70 10.07
N CYS A 62 -2.86 -0.30 10.41
CA CYS A 62 -4.32 -0.20 10.29
C CYS A 62 -4.99 -1.09 11.34
N ILE A 63 -5.56 -0.48 12.36
CA ILE A 63 -6.19 -1.19 13.48
C ILE A 63 -7.27 -2.14 12.97
N GLY A 64 -7.22 -3.40 13.41
CA GLY A 64 -8.16 -4.44 13.00
C GLY A 64 -7.83 -5.13 11.69
N HIS A 65 -6.83 -4.64 10.94
CA HIS A 65 -6.45 -5.18 9.64
C HIS A 65 -4.98 -5.63 9.54
N ASN A 66 -4.20 -5.40 10.57
CA ASN A 66 -2.75 -5.69 10.54
C ASN A 66 -2.41 -7.15 10.30
N LYS A 67 -3.22 -8.08 10.82
CA LYS A 67 -2.92 -9.52 10.74
C LYS A 67 -2.96 -10.06 9.31
N GLN A 68 -3.81 -9.52 8.45
CA GLN A 68 -4.06 -10.04 7.11
C GLN A 68 -3.66 -9.09 5.99
N SER A 69 -2.96 -8.00 6.28
CA SER A 69 -2.66 -6.98 5.29
C SER A 69 -1.18 -6.67 5.11
N ILE A 70 -0.87 -6.08 3.97
CA ILE A 70 0.41 -5.43 3.68
C ILE A 70 0.18 -3.93 3.69
N GLY A 71 0.98 -3.19 4.44
CA GLY A 71 0.93 -1.72 4.46
C GLY A 71 1.96 -1.11 3.52
N VAL A 72 1.50 -0.28 2.60
CA VAL A 72 2.33 0.45 1.64
C VAL A 72 2.13 1.94 1.89
N CYS A 73 3.21 2.67 2.16
CA CYS A 73 3.15 4.09 2.48
C CYS A 73 3.93 4.91 1.45
N TYR A 74 3.34 5.98 0.91
CA TYR A 74 4.11 6.94 0.13
C TYR A 74 4.45 8.17 0.98
N ILE A 75 5.60 8.77 0.73
CA ILE A 75 6.03 9.99 1.42
C ILE A 75 5.23 11.17 0.90
N GLY A 76 4.50 11.84 1.78
CA GLY A 76 3.65 12.97 1.45
C GLY A 76 2.29 12.90 2.13
N GLY A 77 1.28 13.45 1.47
CA GLY A 77 -0.10 13.46 1.93
C GLY A 77 -0.57 14.77 2.55
N LEU A 78 0.32 15.74 2.72
CA LEU A 78 -0.04 17.08 3.17
C LEU A 78 0.48 18.13 2.18
N ASP A 79 -0.32 19.17 1.90
CA ASP A 79 0.11 20.30 1.09
C ASP A 79 1.09 21.20 1.86
N ALA A 80 1.52 22.28 1.24
CA ALA A 80 2.46 23.24 1.85
C ALA A 80 1.90 23.89 3.12
N ALA A 81 0.58 23.97 3.24
CA ALA A 81 -0.10 24.52 4.42
C ALA A 81 -0.37 23.44 5.50
N GLY A 82 0.01 22.20 5.25
CA GLY A 82 -0.19 21.10 6.19
C GLY A 82 -1.59 20.48 6.13
N ARG A 83 -2.36 20.74 5.07
CA ARG A 83 -3.69 20.15 4.88
C ARG A 83 -3.60 18.84 4.09
N PRO A 84 -4.46 17.85 4.38
CA PRO A 84 -4.50 16.62 3.61
C PRO A 84 -4.71 16.88 2.12
N ALA A 85 -3.85 16.29 1.28
CA ALA A 85 -3.92 16.43 -0.16
C ALA A 85 -3.18 15.27 -0.83
N ASP A 86 -3.56 14.93 -2.05
CA ASP A 86 -2.82 13.98 -2.87
C ASP A 86 -1.58 14.70 -3.41
N THR A 87 -0.43 14.44 -2.78
CA THR A 87 0.85 15.08 -3.12
C THR A 87 1.79 14.13 -3.87
N ARG A 88 1.29 12.99 -4.37
CA ARG A 88 2.13 12.04 -5.08
C ARG A 88 2.85 12.69 -6.26
N THR A 89 4.15 12.49 -6.35
CA THR A 89 4.92 12.87 -7.54
C THR A 89 4.62 11.90 -8.68
N ASP A 90 4.94 12.29 -9.91
CA ASP A 90 4.80 11.37 -11.05
C ASP A 90 5.59 10.09 -10.84
N ALA A 91 6.81 10.22 -10.31
CA ALA A 91 7.65 9.05 -10.00
C ALA A 91 6.99 8.14 -8.94
N GLN A 92 6.35 8.71 -7.93
CA GLN A 92 5.60 7.94 -6.94
C GLN A 92 4.39 7.24 -7.55
N CYS A 93 3.66 7.89 -8.43
CA CYS A 93 2.52 7.28 -9.10
C CYS A 93 2.94 6.03 -9.90
N VAL A 94 4.04 6.13 -10.64
CA VAL A 94 4.57 4.99 -11.41
C VAL A 94 5.04 3.88 -10.46
N ALA A 95 5.83 4.23 -9.45
CA ALA A 95 6.39 3.24 -8.52
C ALA A 95 5.31 2.53 -7.69
N LEU A 96 4.31 3.29 -7.19
CA LEU A 96 3.18 2.72 -6.46
C LEU A 96 2.42 1.71 -7.32
N ARG A 97 2.09 2.08 -8.55
CA ARG A 97 1.34 1.19 -9.42
C ARG A 97 2.12 -0.09 -9.73
N CYS A 98 3.41 0.01 -9.99
CA CYS A 98 4.27 -1.15 -10.24
C CYS A 98 4.37 -2.06 -9.01
N LEU A 99 4.59 -1.47 -7.83
CA LEU A 99 4.67 -2.21 -6.58
C LEU A 99 3.34 -2.92 -6.27
N LEU A 100 2.23 -2.20 -6.35
CA LEU A 100 0.91 -2.74 -6.06
C LEU A 100 0.54 -3.86 -7.04
N ARG A 101 0.87 -3.71 -8.32
CA ARG A 101 0.67 -4.78 -9.30
C ARG A 101 1.42 -6.05 -8.89
N SER A 102 2.70 -5.93 -8.54
CA SER A 102 3.51 -7.07 -8.09
C SER A 102 2.89 -7.77 -6.88
N LEU A 103 2.41 -6.98 -5.91
CA LEU A 103 1.80 -7.52 -4.69
C LEU A 103 0.47 -8.22 -4.98
N VAL A 104 -0.38 -7.62 -5.82
CA VAL A 104 -1.67 -8.22 -6.20
C VAL A 104 -1.46 -9.52 -6.98
N GLU A 105 -0.49 -9.55 -7.88
CA GLU A 105 -0.16 -10.76 -8.64
C GLU A 105 0.34 -11.88 -7.73
N LYS A 106 1.09 -11.53 -6.69
CA LYS A 106 1.64 -12.51 -5.76
C LYS A 106 0.62 -13.02 -4.74
N TYR A 107 -0.18 -12.12 -4.17
CA TYR A 107 -1.06 -12.45 -3.04
C TYR A 107 -2.54 -12.58 -3.43
N HIS A 108 -2.93 -12.21 -4.64
CA HIS A 108 -4.29 -12.33 -5.17
C HIS A 108 -5.33 -11.71 -4.24
N CYS A 109 -5.14 -10.45 -3.88
CA CYS A 109 -6.03 -9.74 -2.99
C CYS A 109 -6.27 -8.29 -3.43
N PRO A 110 -7.39 -7.68 -3.01
CA PRO A 110 -7.72 -6.31 -3.39
C PRO A 110 -6.88 -5.27 -2.65
N ILE A 111 -6.91 -4.06 -3.19
CA ILE A 111 -6.22 -2.89 -2.65
C ILE A 111 -7.23 -1.95 -2.03
N TYR A 112 -6.89 -1.42 -0.86
CA TYR A 112 -7.69 -0.43 -0.13
C TYR A 112 -6.81 0.77 0.24
N GLY A 113 -7.44 1.90 0.54
CA GLY A 113 -6.81 3.00 1.24
C GLY A 113 -7.06 2.88 2.73
N HIS A 114 -6.20 3.44 3.56
CA HIS A 114 -6.44 3.48 5.01
C HIS A 114 -7.79 4.11 5.34
N ARG A 115 -8.22 5.11 4.59
CA ARG A 115 -9.51 5.79 4.78
C ARG A 115 -10.74 4.89 4.60
N ASP A 116 -10.58 3.75 3.96
CA ASP A 116 -11.67 2.78 3.82
C ASP A 116 -12.00 2.08 5.15
N PHE A 117 -11.06 2.12 6.11
CA PHE A 117 -11.16 1.44 7.40
C PHE A 117 -11.07 2.39 8.59
N SER A 118 -10.95 3.69 8.37
CA SER A 118 -10.85 4.68 9.44
C SER A 118 -11.45 6.01 9.00
N SER A 119 -11.59 6.96 9.95
CA SER A 119 -12.05 8.32 9.67
C SER A 119 -10.96 9.22 9.10
N LYS A 120 -9.73 8.75 8.99
CA LYS A 120 -8.60 9.52 8.48
C LYS A 120 -8.69 9.70 6.97
N ARG A 121 -8.05 10.75 6.45
CA ARG A 121 -7.99 11.02 5.02
C ARG A 121 -6.94 10.19 4.29
N CYS A 122 -5.95 9.68 5.00
CA CYS A 122 -4.88 8.84 4.47
C CYS A 122 -5.45 7.73 3.58
N PRO A 123 -4.95 7.53 2.36
CA PRO A 123 -3.77 8.12 1.73
C PRO A 123 -4.01 9.42 0.96
N CYS A 124 -5.13 10.09 1.16
CA CYS A 124 -5.53 11.37 0.56
C CYS A 124 -5.91 11.27 -0.92
N PHE A 125 -6.21 10.08 -1.39
CA PHE A 125 -6.83 9.79 -2.69
C PHE A 125 -7.58 8.47 -2.58
N ASP A 126 -8.44 8.18 -3.56
CA ASP A 126 -9.22 6.94 -3.56
C ASP A 126 -8.40 5.78 -4.15
N ALA A 127 -7.58 5.17 -3.31
CA ALA A 127 -6.71 4.06 -3.72
C ALA A 127 -7.52 2.84 -4.18
N ARG A 128 -8.63 2.56 -3.54
CA ARG A 128 -9.51 1.44 -3.89
C ARG A 128 -10.01 1.57 -5.32
N ALA A 129 -10.50 2.74 -5.71
CA ALA A 129 -11.00 3.00 -7.05
C ALA A 129 -9.86 3.05 -8.08
N GLU A 130 -8.78 3.75 -7.75
CA GLU A 130 -7.65 3.94 -8.67
C GLU A 130 -6.97 2.64 -9.06
N TYR A 131 -6.88 1.68 -8.14
CA TYR A 131 -6.16 0.41 -8.35
C TYR A 131 -7.06 -0.80 -8.50
N ALA A 132 -8.38 -0.60 -8.62
CA ALA A 132 -9.34 -1.70 -8.79
C ALA A 132 -9.01 -2.61 -9.98
N ASP A 133 -8.52 -2.02 -11.08
CA ASP A 133 -8.16 -2.76 -12.28
C ASP A 133 -7.05 -3.81 -12.05
N LEU A 134 -6.16 -3.58 -11.10
CA LEU A 134 -5.07 -4.52 -10.82
C LEU A 134 -5.60 -5.85 -10.27
N TYR A 135 -6.56 -5.79 -9.36
CA TYR A 135 -7.18 -6.99 -8.81
C TYR A 135 -8.12 -7.64 -9.83
N GLU A 136 -8.88 -6.84 -10.58
CA GLU A 136 -9.75 -7.35 -11.64
C GLU A 136 -8.97 -8.14 -12.69
N SER A 137 -7.76 -7.68 -13.06
CA SER A 137 -6.86 -8.40 -13.98
C SER A 137 -6.46 -9.77 -13.44
N VAL A 138 -6.18 -9.88 -12.14
CA VAL A 138 -5.83 -11.15 -11.50
C VAL A 138 -7.04 -12.10 -11.52
N LEU A 139 -8.23 -11.60 -11.19
CA LEU A 139 -9.46 -12.39 -11.22
C LEU A 139 -9.78 -12.89 -12.64
N GLU A 140 -9.57 -12.04 -13.64
CA GLU A 140 -9.78 -12.39 -15.04
C GLU A 140 -8.83 -13.51 -15.48
N ASN A 141 -7.55 -13.41 -15.12
CA ASN A 141 -6.56 -14.42 -15.44
C ASN A 141 -6.89 -15.75 -14.75
N GLN A 142 -7.35 -15.73 -13.51
CA GLN A 142 -7.78 -16.93 -12.81
C GLN A 142 -8.98 -17.59 -13.50
N ARG A 143 -9.94 -16.81 -13.98
CA ARG A 143 -11.07 -17.33 -14.74
C ARG A 143 -10.63 -18.00 -16.04
N LYS A 144 -9.68 -17.41 -16.74
CA LYS A 144 -9.11 -18.00 -17.97
C LYS A 144 -8.42 -19.32 -17.70
N GLU A 145 -7.62 -19.40 -16.65
CA GLU A 145 -6.93 -20.63 -16.25
C GLU A 145 -7.93 -21.74 -15.93
N ILE A 146 -8.98 -21.42 -15.17
CA ILE A 146 -10.04 -22.38 -14.85
C ILE A 146 -10.73 -22.87 -16.13
N ASN A 147 -11.05 -21.98 -17.04
CA ASN A 147 -11.70 -22.35 -18.31
C ASN A 147 -10.79 -23.21 -19.18
N GLU A 148 -9.50 -22.96 -19.21
CA GLU A 148 -8.53 -23.76 -19.94
C GLU A 148 -8.41 -25.17 -19.34
N GLU A 149 -8.48 -25.29 -18.00
CA GLU A 149 -8.35 -26.57 -17.30
C GLU A 149 -9.63 -27.40 -17.31
N PHE A 150 -10.78 -26.76 -17.16
CA PHE A 150 -12.05 -27.45 -16.90
C PHE A 150 -13.18 -27.11 -17.87
N GLY A 151 -13.00 -26.14 -18.75
CA GLY A 151 -14.04 -25.62 -19.63
C GLY A 151 -14.12 -26.24 -21.01
N HIS A 152 -13.57 -27.43 -21.23
CA HIS A 152 -13.41 -28.02 -22.56
C HIS A 152 -14.49 -29.04 -22.94
N SER A 153 -15.56 -29.10 -22.20
CA SER A 153 -16.66 -30.04 -22.46
C SER A 153 -17.51 -29.64 -23.66
N GLU A 154 -17.25 -28.48 -24.20
CA GLU A 154 -17.90 -28.00 -25.40
C GLU A 154 -17.22 -28.54 -26.64
#